data_ef5abb3f2751a52fa959232f0bef541b
#
_entry.id   ef5abb3f2751a52fa959232f0bef541b
#
_cell.length_a   1.000
_cell.length_b   1.000
_cell.length_c   1.000
_cell.angle_alpha   90.00
_cell.angle_beta   90.00
_cell.angle_gamma   90.00
#
_symmetry.space_group_name_H-M   'P 1'
#
loop_
_entity.id
_entity.type
_entity.pdbx_description
1 polymer ?
#
loop_
_entity_poly.entity_id
_entity_poly.type
_entity_poly.pdbx_seq_one_letter_code
_entity_poly.pdbx_strand_id
1 'polypeptide(L)'
;MTNARSASFVATLVAATFLMGSSFVAGKILIDAGYPPMVLVGWRFIVAALATLPLAAWREGGLRQALLPAGLQWRDVAIAFAIGLFQTAGVMTLLFYAMRSISASSAAILLFTNPIWVALLGRVFLGDHLHAARIVGLVIGIVGVALALGGKISGIGFGEAIGLGSALSWTVSTIINKKTRTHFGVWALTFWQMLIGAIVVLAVAYASGQHWPAHTTPANWWWFFYLAVPASTGSFGLWFVALARGGATRTSSYLFLAPLFAVVCSYFVLHSSLSGIQFLGGALIGLSIWLVNSEPARDRPAAD
;
A
#
# COMPACT_ATOMS: atom_id res chain seq x y z
N MET A 1 -17.04 -16.77 -24.29
CA MET A 1 -15.70 -16.81 -23.63
C MET A 1 -15.31 -15.49 -22.97
N THR A 2 -15.89 -14.35 -23.29
CA THR A 2 -15.61 -13.02 -22.72
C THR A 2 -16.07 -12.86 -21.27
N ASN A 3 -17.22 -13.42 -20.87
CA ASN A 3 -17.76 -13.30 -19.51
C ASN A 3 -16.91 -14.02 -18.43
N ALA A 4 -16.41 -15.21 -18.71
CA ALA A 4 -15.59 -15.97 -17.75
C ALA A 4 -14.22 -15.29 -17.47
N ARG A 5 -13.59 -14.69 -18.50
CA ARG A 5 -12.35 -13.92 -18.33
C ARG A 5 -12.57 -12.65 -17.53
N SER A 6 -13.71 -11.97 -17.74
CA SER A 6 -14.08 -10.77 -16.98
C SER A 6 -14.37 -11.12 -15.51
N ALA A 7 -15.11 -12.21 -15.24
CA ALA A 7 -15.40 -12.65 -13.88
C ALA A 7 -14.11 -13.04 -13.12
N SER A 8 -13.19 -13.78 -13.75
CA SER A 8 -11.91 -14.15 -13.16
C SER A 8 -11.04 -12.91 -12.85
N PHE A 9 -11.05 -11.89 -13.70
CA PHE A 9 -10.34 -10.63 -13.45
C PHE A 9 -10.90 -9.89 -12.23
N VAL A 10 -12.22 -9.75 -12.15
CA VAL A 10 -12.89 -9.08 -11.02
C VAL A 10 -12.64 -9.85 -9.72
N ALA A 11 -12.80 -11.19 -9.74
CA ALA A 11 -12.52 -12.02 -8.57
C ALA A 11 -11.08 -11.88 -8.07
N THR A 12 -10.09 -11.82 -8.98
CA THR A 12 -8.68 -11.59 -8.63
C THR A 12 -8.48 -10.24 -7.94
N LEU A 13 -9.13 -9.18 -8.44
CA LEU A 13 -9.03 -7.84 -7.84
C LEU A 13 -9.73 -7.73 -6.49
N VAL A 14 -10.92 -8.33 -6.36
CA VAL A 14 -11.64 -8.40 -5.09
C VAL A 14 -10.81 -9.15 -4.05
N ALA A 15 -10.22 -10.28 -4.40
CA ALA A 15 -9.34 -11.03 -3.50
C ALA A 15 -8.08 -10.23 -3.12
N ALA A 16 -7.43 -9.58 -4.08
CA ALA A 16 -6.25 -8.74 -3.82
C ALA A 16 -6.58 -7.60 -2.85
N THR A 17 -7.65 -6.86 -3.12
CA THR A 17 -8.06 -5.71 -2.30
C THR A 17 -8.63 -6.13 -0.94
N PHE A 18 -9.27 -7.30 -0.85
CA PHE A 18 -9.66 -7.90 0.43
C PHE A 18 -8.43 -8.20 1.29
N LEU A 19 -7.41 -8.88 0.74
CA LEU A 19 -6.17 -9.15 1.47
C LEU A 19 -5.44 -7.87 1.88
N MET A 20 -5.44 -6.84 1.03
CA MET A 20 -4.90 -5.53 1.38
C MET A 20 -5.67 -4.90 2.53
N GLY A 21 -7.01 -4.86 2.46
CA GLY A 21 -7.87 -4.26 3.48
C GLY A 21 -7.81 -4.99 4.82
N SER A 22 -7.90 -6.31 4.82
CA SER A 22 -7.84 -7.13 6.04
C SER A 22 -6.47 -7.08 6.73
N SER A 23 -5.40 -6.70 6.02
CA SER A 23 -4.07 -6.51 6.61
C SER A 23 -4.04 -5.44 7.72
N PHE A 24 -4.88 -4.41 7.63
CA PHE A 24 -4.99 -3.38 8.66
C PHE A 24 -5.55 -3.94 9.96
N VAL A 25 -6.54 -4.83 9.85
CA VAL A 25 -7.15 -5.51 11.01
C VAL A 25 -6.14 -6.45 11.67
N ALA A 26 -5.47 -7.30 10.88
CA ALA A 26 -4.44 -8.19 11.39
C ALA A 26 -3.29 -7.42 12.06
N GLY A 27 -2.86 -6.30 11.44
CA GLY A 27 -1.86 -5.41 12.02
C GLY A 27 -2.31 -4.79 13.33
N LYS A 28 -3.56 -4.32 13.41
CA LYS A 28 -4.13 -3.71 14.61
C LYS A 28 -4.22 -4.72 15.77
N ILE A 29 -4.66 -5.94 15.51
CA ILE A 29 -4.71 -7.01 16.51
C ILE A 29 -3.32 -7.25 17.14
N LEU A 30 -2.28 -7.32 16.32
CA LEU A 30 -0.93 -7.53 16.83
C LEU A 30 -0.38 -6.32 17.58
N ILE A 31 -0.67 -5.10 17.13
CA ILE A 31 -0.29 -3.88 17.85
C ILE A 31 -0.97 -3.82 19.22
N ASP A 32 -2.29 -4.12 19.28
CA ASP A 32 -3.05 -4.14 20.52
C ASP A 32 -2.62 -5.28 21.46
N ALA A 33 -2.07 -6.36 20.90
CA ALA A 33 -1.40 -7.44 21.65
C ALA A 33 0.01 -7.07 22.14
N GLY A 34 0.47 -5.82 21.97
CA GLY A 34 1.73 -5.31 22.48
C GLY A 34 2.93 -5.49 21.56
N TYR A 35 2.75 -5.88 20.29
CA TYR A 35 3.86 -5.96 19.34
C TYR A 35 4.37 -4.57 18.98
N PRO A 36 5.68 -4.26 19.15
CA PRO A 36 6.23 -2.99 18.71
C PRO A 36 6.10 -2.84 17.20
N PRO A 37 5.57 -1.72 16.69
CA PRO A 37 5.30 -1.52 15.27
C PRO A 37 6.47 -1.80 14.34
N MET A 38 7.68 -1.33 14.69
CA MET A 38 8.85 -1.52 13.84
C MET A 38 9.30 -2.97 13.79
N VAL A 39 9.31 -3.66 14.94
CA VAL A 39 9.68 -5.09 15.00
C VAL A 39 8.69 -5.93 14.19
N LEU A 40 7.39 -5.63 14.35
CA LEU A 40 6.32 -6.31 13.60
C LEU A 40 6.45 -6.07 12.09
N VAL A 41 6.62 -4.83 11.67
CA VAL A 41 6.81 -4.46 10.25
C VAL A 41 8.06 -5.11 9.68
N GLY A 42 9.17 -5.04 10.39
CA GLY A 42 10.43 -5.60 9.92
C GLY A 42 10.35 -7.12 9.69
N TRP A 43 9.94 -7.88 10.69
CA TRP A 43 9.80 -9.33 10.54
C TRP A 43 8.72 -9.74 9.53
N ARG A 44 7.59 -9.03 9.50
CA ARG A 44 6.57 -9.23 8.47
C ARG A 44 7.18 -9.18 7.08
N PHE A 45 7.98 -8.16 6.78
CA PHE A 45 8.52 -7.96 5.43
C PHE A 45 9.76 -8.79 5.13
N ILE A 46 10.50 -9.28 6.13
CA ILE A 46 11.48 -10.38 5.92
C ILE A 46 10.74 -11.62 5.40
N VAL A 47 9.67 -12.06 6.10
CA VAL A 47 8.92 -13.24 5.70
C VAL A 47 8.24 -13.04 4.34
N ALA A 48 7.66 -11.85 4.10
CA ALA A 48 7.05 -11.50 2.82
C ALA A 48 8.06 -11.51 1.65
N ALA A 49 9.26 -10.96 1.87
CA ALA A 49 10.33 -10.99 0.88
C ALA A 49 10.73 -12.44 0.54
N LEU A 50 10.97 -13.26 1.56
CA LEU A 50 11.29 -14.68 1.35
C LEU A 50 10.18 -15.42 0.62
N ALA A 51 8.91 -15.15 0.95
CA ALA A 51 7.75 -15.73 0.24
C ALA A 51 7.61 -15.20 -1.20
N THR A 52 8.13 -14.01 -1.51
CA THR A 52 8.12 -13.45 -2.87
C THR A 52 9.24 -14.03 -3.75
N LEU A 53 10.32 -14.51 -3.15
CA LEU A 53 11.51 -14.97 -3.86
C LEU A 53 11.24 -16.11 -4.86
N PRO A 54 10.45 -17.16 -4.54
CA PRO A 54 10.10 -18.21 -5.51
C PRO A 54 9.36 -17.65 -6.73
N LEU A 55 8.48 -16.66 -6.53
CA LEU A 55 7.74 -16.00 -7.62
C LEU A 55 8.67 -15.18 -8.49
N ALA A 56 9.60 -14.45 -7.88
CA ALA A 56 10.63 -13.71 -8.60
C ALA A 56 11.52 -14.66 -9.43
N ALA A 57 12.02 -15.73 -8.83
CA ALA A 57 12.86 -16.72 -9.52
C ALA A 57 12.13 -17.37 -10.69
N TRP A 58 10.86 -17.74 -10.52
CA TRP A 58 10.06 -18.33 -11.58
C TRP A 58 9.83 -17.36 -12.77
N ARG A 59 9.57 -16.09 -12.48
CA ARG A 59 9.28 -15.08 -13.51
C ARG A 59 10.51 -14.60 -14.26
N GLU A 60 11.64 -14.51 -13.57
CA GLU A 60 12.90 -14.00 -14.12
C GLU A 60 13.78 -15.13 -14.73
N GLY A 61 13.30 -16.38 -14.73
CA GLY A 61 14.02 -17.52 -15.32
C GLY A 61 15.11 -18.10 -14.42
N GLY A 62 15.08 -17.81 -13.13
CA GLY A 62 15.99 -18.38 -12.13
C GLY A 62 16.32 -17.44 -11.00
N LEU A 63 16.76 -18.01 -9.88
CA LEU A 63 17.09 -17.26 -8.67
C LEU A 63 18.21 -16.22 -8.90
N ARG A 64 19.24 -16.62 -9.67
CA ARG A 64 20.36 -15.72 -9.97
C ARG A 64 19.91 -14.51 -10.79
N GLN A 65 19.07 -14.71 -11.81
CA GLN A 65 18.54 -13.61 -12.64
C GLN A 65 17.62 -12.70 -11.84
N ALA A 66 16.82 -13.25 -10.94
CA ALA A 66 15.96 -12.48 -10.06
C ALA A 66 16.76 -11.61 -9.08
N LEU A 67 17.84 -12.13 -8.48
CA LEU A 67 18.63 -11.39 -7.51
C LEU A 67 19.66 -10.45 -8.18
N LEU A 68 20.30 -10.90 -9.26
CA LEU A 68 21.39 -10.22 -9.95
C LEU A 68 21.14 -10.24 -11.45
N PRO A 69 20.24 -9.40 -11.96
CA PRO A 69 19.93 -9.33 -13.38
C PRO A 69 21.14 -8.93 -14.21
N ALA A 70 21.19 -9.36 -15.46
CA ALA A 70 22.22 -8.97 -16.38
C ALA A 70 22.21 -7.43 -16.58
N GLY A 71 23.38 -6.82 -16.56
CA GLY A 71 23.51 -5.37 -16.68
C GLY A 71 23.22 -4.58 -15.42
N LEU A 72 23.10 -5.24 -14.27
CA LEU A 72 22.87 -4.58 -12.96
C LEU A 72 23.92 -3.49 -12.71
N GLN A 73 23.43 -2.30 -12.37
CA GLN A 73 24.25 -1.12 -12.06
C GLN A 73 24.04 -0.68 -10.61
N TRP A 74 24.99 0.04 -10.04
CA TRP A 74 24.86 0.63 -8.71
C TRP A 74 23.60 1.52 -8.60
N ARG A 75 23.21 2.17 -9.68
CA ARG A 75 21.99 2.98 -9.78
C ARG A 75 20.73 2.15 -9.52
N ASP A 76 20.65 0.93 -10.02
CA ASP A 76 19.52 0.03 -9.78
C ASP A 76 19.39 -0.32 -8.30
N VAL A 77 20.54 -0.58 -7.65
CA VAL A 77 20.61 -0.85 -6.22
C VAL A 77 20.18 0.39 -5.42
N ALA A 78 20.63 1.58 -5.79
CA ALA A 78 20.25 2.83 -5.16
C ALA A 78 18.73 3.10 -5.29
N ILE A 79 18.16 2.82 -6.47
CA ILE A 79 16.71 2.95 -6.69
C ILE A 79 15.94 1.93 -5.84
N ALA A 80 16.36 0.67 -5.83
CA ALA A 80 15.74 -0.36 -5.01
C ALA A 80 15.81 -0.01 -3.51
N PHE A 81 16.95 0.55 -3.06
CA PHE A 81 17.12 1.05 -1.69
C PHE A 81 16.15 2.21 -1.39
N ALA A 82 16.08 3.21 -2.26
CA ALA A 82 15.17 4.34 -2.07
C ALA A 82 13.70 3.88 -2.04
N ILE A 83 13.30 2.99 -2.96
CA ILE A 83 11.95 2.42 -2.95
C ILE A 83 11.71 1.62 -1.67
N GLY A 84 12.65 0.78 -1.24
CA GLY A 84 12.56 0.03 0.03
C GLY A 84 12.42 0.95 1.25
N LEU A 85 13.19 2.04 1.28
CA LEU A 85 13.13 3.03 2.35
C LEU A 85 11.77 3.73 2.41
N PHE A 86 11.25 4.22 1.29
CA PHE A 86 9.97 4.95 1.29
C PHE A 86 8.77 4.01 1.28
N GLN A 87 8.75 2.96 0.43
CA GLN A 87 7.60 2.07 0.26
C GLN A 87 7.42 1.11 1.43
N THR A 88 8.49 0.50 1.91
CA THR A 88 8.41 -0.52 2.97
C THR A 88 8.70 0.08 4.33
N ALA A 89 9.86 0.69 4.54
CA ALA A 89 10.22 1.23 5.84
C ALA A 89 9.34 2.42 6.21
N GLY A 90 9.27 3.45 5.36
CA GLY A 90 8.52 4.67 5.64
C GLY A 90 7.01 4.44 5.74
N VAL A 91 6.40 3.91 4.67
CA VAL A 91 4.94 3.67 4.64
C VAL A 91 4.49 2.84 5.82
N MET A 92 5.09 1.66 5.99
CA MET A 92 4.57 0.68 6.93
C MET A 92 4.91 1.02 8.38
N THR A 93 6.08 1.58 8.64
CA THR A 93 6.42 2.03 9.99
C THR A 93 5.48 3.15 10.44
N LEU A 94 5.31 4.18 9.62
CA LEU A 94 4.41 5.29 9.93
C LEU A 94 2.96 4.81 10.10
N LEU A 95 2.49 3.93 9.20
CA LEU A 95 1.15 3.38 9.28
C LEU A 95 0.91 2.58 10.58
N PHE A 96 1.84 1.71 10.93
CA PHE A 96 1.71 0.88 12.13
C PHE A 96 1.87 1.69 13.42
N TYR A 97 2.69 2.75 13.41
CA TYR A 97 2.72 3.70 14.52
C TYR A 97 1.41 4.49 14.64
N ALA A 98 0.82 4.94 13.53
CA ALA A 98 -0.48 5.60 13.53
C ALA A 98 -1.55 4.71 14.16
N MET A 99 -1.58 3.41 13.83
CA MET A 99 -2.54 2.45 14.37
C MET A 99 -2.42 2.21 15.88
N ARG A 100 -1.41 2.74 16.57
CA ARG A 100 -1.38 2.76 18.05
C ARG A 100 -2.45 3.70 18.63
N SER A 101 -2.80 4.75 17.90
CA SER A 101 -3.71 5.81 18.37
C SER A 101 -4.97 5.97 17.53
N ILE A 102 -4.99 5.44 16.31
CA ILE A 102 -6.16 5.48 15.43
C ILE A 102 -6.63 4.05 15.07
N SER A 103 -7.87 3.94 14.59
CA SER A 103 -8.45 2.66 14.18
C SER A 103 -7.80 2.14 12.89
N ALA A 104 -7.88 0.82 12.67
CA ALA A 104 -7.46 0.20 11.42
C ALA A 104 -8.19 0.78 10.20
N SER A 105 -9.48 1.09 10.35
CA SER A 105 -10.29 1.73 9.30
C SER A 105 -9.79 3.14 8.97
N SER A 106 -9.53 3.97 9.98
CA SER A 106 -8.98 5.32 9.79
C SER A 106 -7.60 5.27 9.15
N ALA A 107 -6.73 4.39 9.61
CA ALA A 107 -5.41 4.20 9.03
C ALA A 107 -5.48 3.79 7.55
N ALA A 108 -6.40 2.87 7.18
CA ALA A 108 -6.64 2.49 5.80
C ALA A 108 -7.11 3.68 4.95
N ILE A 109 -8.11 4.44 5.43
CA ILE A 109 -8.62 5.61 4.70
C ILE A 109 -7.48 6.61 4.45
N LEU A 110 -6.67 6.92 5.47
CA LEU A 110 -5.56 7.88 5.35
C LEU A 110 -4.48 7.39 4.39
N LEU A 111 -4.08 6.12 4.45
CA LEU A 111 -3.10 5.56 3.52
C LEU A 111 -3.59 5.64 2.07
N PHE A 112 -4.85 5.30 1.84
CA PHE A 112 -5.44 5.32 0.49
C PHE A 112 -5.78 6.72 -0.03
N THR A 113 -5.39 7.79 0.68
CA THR A 113 -5.29 9.14 0.08
C THR A 113 -4.10 9.29 -0.88
N ASN A 114 -3.19 8.32 -0.92
CA ASN A 114 -1.99 8.32 -1.77
C ASN A 114 -2.25 8.77 -3.22
N PRO A 115 -3.30 8.33 -3.96
CA PRO A 115 -3.54 8.79 -5.33
C PRO A 115 -3.75 10.30 -5.45
N ILE A 116 -4.30 10.94 -4.41
CA ILE A 116 -4.50 12.40 -4.36
C ILE A 116 -3.13 13.09 -4.33
N TRP A 117 -2.25 12.61 -3.45
CA TRP A 117 -0.89 13.14 -3.33
C TRP A 117 -0.04 12.86 -4.57
N VAL A 118 -0.20 11.66 -5.18
CA VAL A 118 0.47 11.33 -6.46
C VAL A 118 0.02 12.26 -7.58
N ALA A 119 -1.27 12.60 -7.67
CA ALA A 119 -1.76 13.53 -8.68
C ALA A 119 -1.23 14.96 -8.45
N LEU A 120 -1.22 15.41 -7.20
CA LEU A 120 -0.73 16.74 -6.81
C LEU A 120 0.78 16.88 -7.05
N LEU A 121 1.57 15.96 -6.51
CA LEU A 121 3.02 15.99 -6.62
C LEU A 121 3.51 15.54 -8.01
N GLY A 122 2.76 14.70 -8.71
CA GLY A 122 3.03 14.30 -10.09
C GLY A 122 3.01 15.50 -11.06
N ARG A 123 2.14 16.50 -10.80
CA ARG A 123 2.16 17.76 -11.54
C ARG A 123 3.52 18.46 -11.42
N VAL A 124 4.09 18.48 -10.22
CA VAL A 124 5.34 19.20 -9.92
C VAL A 124 6.56 18.41 -10.41
N PHE A 125 6.61 17.11 -10.15
CA PHE A 125 7.80 16.27 -10.36
C PHE A 125 7.83 15.50 -11.67
N LEU A 126 6.65 15.20 -12.26
CA LEU A 126 6.53 14.42 -13.49
C LEU A 126 6.01 15.26 -14.66
N GLY A 127 5.58 16.51 -14.42
CA GLY A 127 4.99 17.35 -15.44
C GLY A 127 3.58 16.89 -15.87
N ASP A 128 2.91 16.06 -15.08
CA ASP A 128 1.58 15.54 -15.39
C ASP A 128 0.57 16.67 -15.59
N HIS A 129 -0.26 16.59 -16.62
CA HIS A 129 -1.31 17.58 -16.86
C HIS A 129 -2.51 17.29 -15.95
N LEU A 130 -2.98 18.33 -15.25
CA LEU A 130 -4.18 18.25 -14.43
C LEU A 130 -5.39 18.68 -15.26
N HIS A 131 -6.18 17.71 -15.71
CA HIS A 131 -7.48 17.98 -16.34
C HIS A 131 -8.52 18.42 -15.32
N ALA A 132 -9.58 19.10 -15.74
CA ALA A 132 -10.63 19.60 -14.84
C ALA A 132 -11.20 18.53 -13.92
N ALA A 133 -11.45 17.31 -14.42
CA ALA A 133 -11.91 16.20 -13.58
C ALA A 133 -10.93 15.82 -12.47
N ARG A 134 -9.61 15.89 -12.73
CA ARG A 134 -8.57 15.65 -11.70
C ARG A 134 -8.58 16.76 -10.65
N ILE A 135 -8.74 18.02 -11.05
CA ILE A 135 -8.81 19.15 -10.11
C ILE A 135 -10.03 19.01 -9.20
N VAL A 136 -11.21 18.73 -9.77
CA VAL A 136 -12.44 18.49 -9.01
C VAL A 136 -12.25 17.30 -8.06
N GLY A 137 -11.68 16.21 -8.56
CA GLY A 137 -11.35 15.05 -7.73
C GLY A 137 -10.41 15.38 -6.57
N LEU A 138 -9.38 16.19 -6.79
CA LEU A 138 -8.46 16.64 -5.73
C LEU A 138 -9.17 17.45 -4.65
N VAL A 139 -10.04 18.41 -5.04
CA VAL A 139 -10.83 19.21 -4.09
C VAL A 139 -11.75 18.33 -3.26
N ILE A 140 -12.49 17.42 -3.91
CA ILE A 140 -13.35 16.45 -3.22
C ILE A 140 -12.52 15.57 -2.27
N GLY A 141 -11.33 15.14 -2.69
CA GLY A 141 -10.43 14.33 -1.88
C GLY A 141 -9.94 15.06 -0.62
N ILE A 142 -9.56 16.32 -0.73
CA ILE A 142 -9.14 17.14 0.42
C ILE A 142 -10.29 17.29 1.42
N VAL A 143 -11.50 17.58 0.95
CA VAL A 143 -12.71 17.64 1.80
C VAL A 143 -12.97 16.28 2.43
N GLY A 144 -12.86 15.20 1.65
CA GLY A 144 -13.01 13.83 2.14
C GLY A 144 -12.01 13.48 3.25
N VAL A 145 -10.75 13.87 3.11
CA VAL A 145 -9.72 13.69 4.16
C VAL A 145 -10.11 14.46 5.43
N ALA A 146 -10.51 15.73 5.31
CA ALA A 146 -10.90 16.53 6.46
C ALA A 146 -12.07 15.90 7.23
N LEU A 147 -13.08 15.36 6.53
CA LEU A 147 -14.20 14.65 7.15
C LEU A 147 -13.78 13.29 7.73
N ALA A 148 -12.90 12.54 7.05
CA ALA A 148 -12.38 11.27 7.54
C ALA A 148 -11.57 11.43 8.83
N LEU A 149 -10.94 12.59 9.03
CA LEU A 149 -10.29 13.00 10.28
C LEU A 149 -11.27 13.41 11.39
N GLY A 150 -12.58 13.25 11.14
CA GLY A 150 -13.64 13.51 12.12
C GLY A 150 -14.23 14.93 12.06
N GLY A 151 -13.88 15.72 11.04
CA GLY A 151 -14.39 17.10 10.87
C GLY A 151 -14.03 18.06 12.02
N LYS A 152 -13.16 17.66 12.93
CA LYS A 152 -12.73 18.49 14.05
C LYS A 152 -11.70 19.51 13.58
N ILE A 153 -12.07 20.79 13.64
CA ILE A 153 -11.18 21.94 13.37
C ILE A 153 -10.13 22.08 14.51
N SER A 154 -10.30 21.39 15.62
CA SER A 154 -9.46 21.46 16.83
C SER A 154 -8.06 20.82 16.69
N GLY A 155 -7.65 20.45 15.50
CA GLY A 155 -6.30 19.95 15.21
C GLY A 155 -6.31 18.49 14.76
N ILE A 156 -5.40 18.21 13.82
CA ILE A 156 -5.07 16.83 13.41
C ILE A 156 -4.29 16.22 14.57
N GLY A 157 -4.77 15.09 15.09
CA GLY A 157 -4.05 14.35 16.11
C GLY A 157 -2.74 13.77 15.57
N PHE A 158 -1.83 13.42 16.48
CA PHE A 158 -0.52 12.88 16.10
C PHE A 158 -0.63 11.59 15.26
N GLY A 159 -1.60 10.71 15.58
CA GLY A 159 -1.83 9.47 14.83
C GLY A 159 -2.29 9.72 13.40
N GLU A 160 -3.20 10.68 13.20
CA GLU A 160 -3.67 11.05 11.88
C GLU A 160 -2.58 11.72 11.05
N ALA A 161 -1.77 12.59 11.65
CA ALA A 161 -0.63 13.22 10.98
C ALA A 161 0.39 12.17 10.50
N ILE A 162 0.72 11.19 11.34
CA ILE A 162 1.59 10.07 10.97
C ILE A 162 0.93 9.22 9.87
N GLY A 163 -0.37 8.96 9.96
CA GLY A 163 -1.13 8.24 8.93
C GLY A 163 -1.07 8.91 7.56
N LEU A 164 -1.23 10.23 7.50
CA LEU A 164 -1.01 11.02 6.27
C LEU A 164 0.45 10.98 5.82
N GLY A 165 1.41 11.02 6.75
CA GLY A 165 2.83 10.85 6.47
C GLY A 165 3.12 9.52 5.76
N SER A 166 2.41 8.44 6.10
CA SER A 166 2.54 7.16 5.41
C SER A 166 2.10 7.25 3.93
N ALA A 167 0.99 7.93 3.64
CA ALA A 167 0.52 8.16 2.28
C ALA A 167 1.51 9.02 1.47
N LEU A 168 2.10 10.04 2.07
CA LEU A 168 3.15 10.85 1.43
C LEU A 168 4.42 10.05 1.16
N SER A 169 4.85 9.18 2.09
CA SER A 169 5.97 8.27 1.87
C SER A 169 5.71 7.34 0.68
N TRP A 170 4.49 6.79 0.58
CA TRP A 170 4.09 6.00 -0.59
C TRP A 170 4.13 6.82 -1.88
N THR A 171 3.69 8.07 -1.82
CA THR A 171 3.73 8.99 -2.97
C THR A 171 5.16 9.19 -3.47
N VAL A 172 6.12 9.43 -2.58
CA VAL A 172 7.53 9.57 -2.94
C VAL A 172 8.04 8.31 -3.65
N SER A 173 7.77 7.13 -3.09
CA SER A 173 8.13 5.86 -3.72
C SER A 173 7.49 5.70 -5.11
N THR A 174 6.22 6.07 -5.24
CA THR A 174 5.50 6.01 -6.52
C THR A 174 6.14 6.92 -7.58
N ILE A 175 6.52 8.15 -7.19
CA ILE A 175 7.19 9.10 -8.09
C ILE A 175 8.57 8.58 -8.50
N ILE A 176 9.36 8.04 -7.55
CA ILE A 176 10.64 7.40 -7.86
C ILE A 176 10.43 6.30 -8.88
N ASN A 177 9.48 5.39 -8.65
CA ASN A 177 9.18 4.27 -9.53
C ASN A 177 8.75 4.71 -10.95
N LYS A 178 7.96 5.78 -11.06
CA LYS A 178 7.53 6.34 -12.34
C LYS A 178 8.68 7.03 -13.10
N LYS A 179 9.57 7.68 -12.38
CA LYS A 179 10.65 8.51 -12.96
C LYS A 179 11.88 7.69 -13.33
N THR A 180 12.04 6.50 -12.75
CA THR A 180 13.23 5.68 -12.90
C THR A 180 12.90 4.34 -13.58
N ARG A 181 13.89 3.79 -14.26
CA ARG A 181 13.85 2.41 -14.79
C ARG A 181 15.00 1.63 -14.18
N THR A 182 14.76 0.37 -13.86
CA THR A 182 15.75 -0.54 -13.29
C THR A 182 15.85 -1.79 -14.14
N HIS A 183 16.98 -2.51 -14.05
CA HIS A 183 17.15 -3.82 -14.63
C HIS A 183 16.44 -4.93 -13.83
N PHE A 184 15.97 -4.63 -12.62
CA PHE A 184 15.13 -5.55 -11.87
C PHE A 184 13.75 -5.69 -12.51
N GLY A 185 13.29 -6.92 -12.71
CA GLY A 185 11.88 -7.18 -12.98
C GLY A 185 10.99 -6.82 -11.79
N VAL A 186 9.68 -6.75 -12.02
CA VAL A 186 8.71 -6.30 -11.02
C VAL A 186 8.78 -7.12 -9.72
N TRP A 187 8.91 -8.43 -9.83
CA TRP A 187 8.97 -9.33 -8.67
C TRP A 187 10.30 -9.25 -7.93
N ALA A 188 11.39 -9.13 -8.67
CA ALA A 188 12.72 -8.94 -8.10
C ALA A 188 12.81 -7.59 -7.35
N LEU A 189 12.30 -6.51 -7.94
CA LEU A 189 12.22 -5.22 -7.28
C LEU A 189 11.32 -5.26 -6.03
N THR A 190 10.21 -6.00 -6.09
CA THR A 190 9.31 -6.21 -4.94
C THR A 190 10.02 -6.96 -3.81
N PHE A 191 10.78 -8.02 -4.14
CA PHE A 191 11.62 -8.72 -3.16
C PHE A 191 12.63 -7.77 -2.51
N TRP A 192 13.43 -7.07 -3.32
CA TRP A 192 14.48 -6.19 -2.81
C TRP A 192 13.94 -5.03 -1.98
N GLN A 193 12.87 -4.37 -2.40
CA GLN A 193 12.28 -3.29 -1.61
C GLN A 193 11.76 -3.76 -0.25
N MET A 194 11.12 -4.94 -0.21
CA MET A 194 10.65 -5.52 1.04
C MET A 194 11.81 -5.88 1.95
N LEU A 195 12.84 -6.56 1.43
CA LEU A 195 14.00 -6.98 2.19
C LEU A 195 14.80 -5.80 2.72
N ILE A 196 15.14 -4.84 1.87
CA ILE A 196 15.91 -3.65 2.26
C ILE A 196 15.15 -2.83 3.30
N GLY A 197 13.87 -2.56 3.04
CA GLY A 197 13.04 -1.81 3.98
C GLY A 197 12.91 -2.52 5.32
N ALA A 198 12.74 -3.84 5.33
CA ALA A 198 12.68 -4.65 6.55
C ALA A 198 13.98 -4.61 7.35
N ILE A 199 15.13 -4.74 6.68
CA ILE A 199 16.45 -4.66 7.33
C ILE A 199 16.65 -3.29 7.97
N VAL A 200 16.33 -2.20 7.25
CA VAL A 200 16.43 -0.84 7.79
C VAL A 200 15.56 -0.67 9.03
N VAL A 201 14.28 -1.11 8.95
CA VAL A 201 13.34 -1.00 10.06
C VAL A 201 13.80 -1.82 11.26
N LEU A 202 14.27 -3.06 11.07
CA LEU A 202 14.76 -3.91 12.15
C LEU A 202 16.03 -3.33 12.78
N ALA A 203 16.96 -2.81 11.97
CA ALA A 203 18.16 -2.18 12.49
C ALA A 203 17.82 -1.01 13.42
N VAL A 204 16.89 -0.13 13.01
CA VAL A 204 16.42 0.99 13.85
C VAL A 204 15.65 0.49 15.07
N ALA A 205 14.80 -0.53 14.93
CA ALA A 205 14.01 -1.11 16.01
C ALA A 205 14.94 -1.65 17.11
N TYR A 206 15.88 -2.49 16.75
CA TYR A 206 16.81 -3.10 17.70
C TYR A 206 17.78 -2.08 18.31
N ALA A 207 18.28 -1.12 17.53
CA ALA A 207 19.06 -0.01 18.04
C ALA A 207 18.28 0.86 19.05
N SER A 208 16.95 0.91 18.92
CA SER A 208 16.03 1.61 19.85
C SER A 208 15.58 0.71 21.01
N GLY A 209 16.16 -0.47 21.21
CA GLY A 209 15.80 -1.38 22.28
C GLY A 209 14.44 -2.09 22.12
N GLN A 210 13.85 -2.05 20.92
CA GLN A 210 12.61 -2.76 20.66
C GLN A 210 12.90 -4.21 20.30
N HIS A 211 12.19 -5.15 20.93
CA HIS A 211 12.35 -6.57 20.72
C HIS A 211 11.02 -7.26 20.45
N TRP A 212 11.09 -8.44 19.84
CA TRP A 212 9.92 -9.31 19.70
C TRP A 212 9.38 -9.67 21.09
N PRO A 213 8.05 -9.68 21.30
CA PRO A 213 7.46 -10.01 22.59
C PRO A 213 7.92 -11.40 23.08
N ALA A 214 8.29 -11.51 24.36
CA ALA A 214 8.74 -12.76 24.96
C ALA A 214 7.64 -13.85 24.95
N HIS A 215 6.39 -13.43 25.08
CA HIS A 215 5.25 -14.34 25.07
C HIS A 215 4.40 -14.08 23.83
N THR A 216 4.27 -15.10 22.98
CA THR A 216 3.47 -15.06 21.74
C THR A 216 2.50 -16.22 21.76
N THR A 217 1.21 -15.93 21.64
CA THR A 217 0.16 -16.97 21.58
C THR A 217 0.09 -17.59 20.17
N PRO A 218 -0.46 -18.83 20.05
CA PRO A 218 -0.72 -19.42 18.72
C PRO A 218 -1.59 -18.53 17.83
N ALA A 219 -2.57 -17.81 18.41
CA ALA A 219 -3.41 -16.87 17.68
C ALA A 219 -2.60 -15.69 17.10
N ASN A 220 -1.63 -15.16 17.86
CA ASN A 220 -0.77 -14.10 17.40
C ASN A 220 0.15 -14.57 16.27
N TRP A 221 0.67 -15.79 16.34
CA TRP A 221 1.41 -16.40 15.23
C TRP A 221 0.56 -16.56 13.97
N TRP A 222 -0.71 -16.98 14.11
CA TRP A 222 -1.64 -17.04 12.98
C TRP A 222 -1.82 -15.67 12.32
N TRP A 223 -2.10 -14.61 13.11
CA TRP A 223 -2.26 -13.26 12.59
C TRP A 223 -0.98 -12.72 11.95
N PHE A 224 0.18 -13.03 12.54
CA PHE A 224 1.47 -12.65 11.98
C PHE A 224 1.72 -13.31 10.61
N PHE A 225 1.55 -14.62 10.49
CA PHE A 225 1.74 -15.31 9.21
C PHE A 225 0.70 -14.91 8.18
N TYR A 226 -0.57 -14.71 8.57
CA TYR A 226 -1.58 -14.13 7.70
C TYR A 226 -1.15 -12.76 7.17
N LEU A 227 -0.66 -11.89 8.05
CA LEU A 227 -0.19 -10.56 7.70
C LEU A 227 1.04 -10.61 6.78
N ALA A 228 2.00 -11.50 7.06
CA ALA A 228 3.26 -11.60 6.33
C ALA A 228 3.11 -12.23 4.94
N VAL A 229 2.33 -13.28 4.77
CA VAL A 229 2.29 -14.03 3.52
C VAL A 229 1.01 -13.73 2.73
N PRO A 230 -0.21 -14.13 3.12
CA PRO A 230 -1.42 -13.83 2.34
C PRO A 230 -1.62 -12.33 2.10
N ALA A 231 -1.59 -11.55 3.16
CA ALA A 231 -1.91 -10.12 3.10
C ALA A 231 -0.77 -9.24 2.56
N SER A 232 0.45 -9.75 2.46
CA SER A 232 1.58 -9.07 1.80
C SER A 232 1.87 -9.69 0.44
N THR A 233 2.61 -10.79 0.38
CA THR A 233 3.00 -11.45 -0.89
C THR A 233 1.79 -11.84 -1.73
N GLY A 234 0.76 -12.42 -1.11
CA GLY A 234 -0.46 -12.85 -1.80
C GLY A 234 -1.22 -11.70 -2.43
N SER A 235 -1.43 -10.60 -1.68
CA SER A 235 -2.12 -9.42 -2.20
C SER A 235 -1.37 -8.77 -3.36
N PHE A 236 -0.04 -8.60 -3.25
CA PHE A 236 0.79 -8.08 -4.35
C PHE A 236 0.77 -9.04 -5.55
N GLY A 237 0.85 -10.35 -5.32
CA GLY A 237 0.79 -11.35 -6.38
C GLY A 237 -0.48 -11.27 -7.19
N LEU A 238 -1.63 -11.27 -6.53
CA LEU A 238 -2.93 -11.13 -7.18
C LEU A 238 -3.07 -9.78 -7.89
N TRP A 239 -2.56 -8.72 -7.27
CA TRP A 239 -2.54 -7.38 -7.87
C TRP A 239 -1.76 -7.36 -9.18
N PHE A 240 -0.55 -7.91 -9.23
CA PHE A 240 0.25 -7.95 -10.45
C PHE A 240 -0.36 -8.85 -11.53
N VAL A 241 -1.01 -9.96 -11.14
CA VAL A 241 -1.78 -10.79 -12.07
C VAL A 241 -2.94 -10.00 -12.68
N ALA A 242 -3.67 -9.25 -11.88
CA ALA A 242 -4.76 -8.40 -12.36
C ALA A 242 -4.23 -7.28 -13.27
N LEU A 243 -3.13 -6.62 -12.88
CA LEU A 243 -2.50 -5.56 -13.65
C LEU A 243 -2.08 -6.03 -15.05
N ALA A 244 -1.49 -7.22 -15.14
CA ALA A 244 -1.10 -7.85 -16.41
C ALA A 244 -2.31 -8.19 -17.30
N ARG A 245 -3.48 -8.48 -16.71
CA ARG A 245 -4.70 -8.86 -17.45
C ARG A 245 -5.57 -7.68 -17.86
N GLY A 246 -5.67 -6.66 -17.02
CA GLY A 246 -6.62 -5.55 -17.18
C GLY A 246 -6.00 -4.18 -17.43
N GLY A 247 -4.67 -4.08 -17.38
CA GLY A 247 -3.94 -2.83 -17.49
C GLY A 247 -4.07 -1.94 -16.25
N ALA A 248 -3.28 -0.86 -16.23
CA ALA A 248 -3.14 -0.01 -15.04
C ALA A 248 -4.44 0.72 -14.68
N THR A 249 -5.07 1.39 -15.62
CA THR A 249 -6.27 2.24 -15.38
C THR A 249 -7.43 1.42 -14.81
N ARG A 250 -7.75 0.28 -15.46
CA ARG A 250 -8.85 -0.57 -15.01
C ARG A 250 -8.58 -1.22 -13.65
N THR A 251 -7.32 -1.60 -13.39
CA THR A 251 -6.93 -2.22 -12.12
C THR A 251 -6.93 -1.21 -10.99
N SER A 252 -6.41 0.00 -11.21
CA SER A 252 -6.30 1.04 -10.18
C SER A 252 -7.65 1.49 -9.64
N SER A 253 -8.71 1.49 -10.45
CA SER A 253 -10.05 1.86 -9.98
C SER A 253 -10.63 0.90 -8.92
N TYR A 254 -10.07 -0.31 -8.78
CA TYR A 254 -10.48 -1.24 -7.71
C TYR A 254 -9.74 -1.02 -6.38
N LEU A 255 -8.69 -0.19 -6.33
CA LEU A 255 -7.95 0.08 -5.08
C LEU A 255 -8.84 0.66 -3.98
N PHE A 256 -9.90 1.39 -4.32
CA PHE A 256 -10.82 1.94 -3.32
C PHE A 256 -11.60 0.87 -2.55
N LEU A 257 -11.63 -0.39 -3.04
CA LEU A 257 -12.21 -1.50 -2.28
C LEU A 257 -11.38 -1.88 -1.06
N ALA A 258 -10.06 -1.63 -1.05
CA ALA A 258 -9.22 -2.00 0.08
C ALA A 258 -9.61 -1.26 1.38
N PRO A 259 -9.80 0.08 1.43
CA PRO A 259 -10.32 0.73 2.63
C PRO A 259 -11.75 0.29 2.99
N LEU A 260 -12.59 -0.02 1.99
CA LEU A 260 -13.91 -0.58 2.27
C LEU A 260 -13.81 -1.92 3.01
N PHE A 261 -12.96 -2.84 2.52
CA PHE A 261 -12.71 -4.10 3.21
C PHE A 261 -12.08 -3.91 4.59
N ALA A 262 -11.19 -2.92 4.77
CA ALA A 262 -10.65 -2.60 6.08
C ALA A 262 -11.76 -2.18 7.07
N VAL A 263 -12.72 -1.36 6.64
CA VAL A 263 -13.89 -0.97 7.45
C VAL A 263 -14.77 -2.16 7.79
N VAL A 264 -15.12 -2.97 6.78
CA VAL A 264 -15.97 -4.15 6.97
C VAL A 264 -15.29 -5.16 7.92
N CYS A 265 -14.02 -5.48 7.70
CA CYS A 265 -13.28 -6.39 8.57
C CYS A 265 -13.11 -5.82 9.99
N SER A 266 -12.86 -4.50 10.14
CA SER A 266 -12.77 -3.85 11.44
C SER A 266 -14.10 -3.92 12.23
N TYR A 267 -15.22 -3.76 11.55
CA TYR A 267 -16.53 -3.89 12.18
C TYR A 267 -16.77 -5.29 12.74
N PHE A 268 -16.52 -6.34 11.94
CA PHE A 268 -16.77 -7.72 12.34
C PHE A 268 -15.72 -8.29 13.30
N VAL A 269 -14.47 -7.91 13.18
CA VAL A 269 -13.35 -8.53 13.93
C VAL A 269 -12.95 -7.70 15.15
N LEU A 270 -12.90 -6.37 15.02
CA LEU A 270 -12.48 -5.46 16.08
C LEU A 270 -13.67 -4.78 16.77
N HIS A 271 -14.90 -5.05 16.33
CA HIS A 271 -16.12 -4.39 16.80
C HIS A 271 -16.02 -2.86 16.77
N SER A 272 -15.22 -2.31 15.85
CA SER A 272 -15.03 -0.88 15.68
C SER A 272 -15.84 -0.36 14.49
N SER A 273 -16.52 0.77 14.68
CA SER A 273 -17.30 1.44 13.64
C SER A 273 -16.71 2.82 13.34
N LEU A 274 -16.90 3.27 12.11
CA LEU A 274 -16.68 4.67 11.76
C LEU A 274 -17.89 5.50 12.18
N SER A 275 -17.64 6.75 12.58
CA SER A 275 -18.71 7.74 12.69
C SER A 275 -19.30 8.05 11.30
N GLY A 276 -20.54 8.55 11.24
CA GLY A 276 -21.17 8.92 9.98
C GLY A 276 -20.34 9.94 9.17
N ILE A 277 -19.67 10.87 9.85
CA ILE A 277 -18.78 11.86 9.23
C ILE A 277 -17.54 11.18 8.63
N GLN A 278 -16.92 10.25 9.33
CA GLN A 278 -15.75 9.50 8.84
C GLN A 278 -16.12 8.61 7.65
N PHE A 279 -17.31 7.98 7.69
CA PHE A 279 -17.83 7.20 6.58
C PHE A 279 -18.05 8.08 5.33
N LEU A 280 -18.68 9.25 5.49
CA LEU A 280 -18.84 10.22 4.41
C LEU A 280 -17.49 10.67 3.84
N GLY A 281 -16.52 10.96 4.71
CA GLY A 281 -15.15 11.28 4.30
C GLY A 281 -14.50 10.19 3.46
N GLY A 282 -14.61 8.94 3.89
CA GLY A 282 -14.14 7.78 3.14
C GLY A 282 -14.80 7.62 1.76
N ALA A 283 -16.12 7.83 1.68
CA ALA A 283 -16.87 7.80 0.42
C ALA A 283 -16.42 8.91 -0.54
N LEU A 284 -16.19 10.13 -0.05
CA LEU A 284 -15.66 11.24 -0.86
C LEU A 284 -14.23 10.97 -1.33
N ILE A 285 -13.37 10.35 -0.53
CA ILE A 285 -12.03 9.92 -0.96
C ILE A 285 -12.15 8.88 -2.09
N GLY A 286 -13.04 7.90 -1.96
CA GLY A 286 -13.32 6.93 -3.02
C GLY A 286 -13.75 7.59 -4.33
N LEU A 287 -14.68 8.55 -4.27
CA LEU A 287 -15.13 9.35 -5.41
C LEU A 287 -13.98 10.17 -6.01
N SER A 288 -13.16 10.80 -5.17
CA SER A 288 -11.97 11.53 -5.58
C SER A 288 -11.00 10.64 -6.36
N ILE A 289 -10.68 9.46 -5.83
CA ILE A 289 -9.79 8.51 -6.49
C ILE A 289 -10.35 8.10 -7.86
N TRP A 290 -11.65 7.87 -7.94
CA TRP A 290 -12.31 7.56 -9.21
C TRP A 290 -12.17 8.71 -10.21
N LEU A 291 -12.46 9.95 -9.82
CA LEU A 291 -12.33 11.15 -10.65
C LEU A 291 -10.88 11.41 -11.09
N VAL A 292 -9.93 11.30 -10.18
CA VAL A 292 -8.49 11.51 -10.46
C VAL A 292 -7.96 10.49 -11.47
N ASN A 293 -8.44 9.25 -11.41
CA ASN A 293 -8.04 8.17 -12.32
C ASN A 293 -8.91 8.07 -13.59
N SER A 294 -10.00 8.86 -13.70
CA SER A 294 -10.83 8.92 -14.91
C SER A 294 -10.05 9.68 -15.99
N GLU A 295 -9.43 8.96 -16.93
CA GLU A 295 -8.85 9.58 -18.12
C GLU A 295 -9.97 10.03 -19.07
N PRO A 296 -9.94 11.28 -19.57
CA PRO A 296 -10.73 11.64 -20.72
C PRO A 296 -10.28 10.78 -21.91
N ALA A 297 -11.22 10.19 -22.62
CA ALA A 297 -10.98 9.27 -23.76
C ALA A 297 -10.29 9.94 -24.98
N ARG A 298 -9.68 11.12 -24.84
CA ARG A 298 -9.27 11.97 -25.97
C ARG A 298 -7.78 12.04 -26.28
N ASP A 299 -6.89 11.47 -25.48
CA ASP A 299 -5.45 11.56 -25.74
C ASP A 299 -4.80 10.19 -26.00
N ARG A 300 -5.43 9.34 -26.81
CA ARG A 300 -4.65 8.32 -27.54
C ARG A 300 -4.10 8.98 -28.79
N PRO A 301 -2.77 9.12 -28.96
CA PRO A 301 -2.21 9.39 -30.28
C PRO A 301 -2.74 8.31 -31.21
N ALA A 302 -3.25 8.71 -32.38
CA ALA A 302 -3.53 7.78 -33.45
C ALA A 302 -2.25 6.96 -33.65
N ALA A 303 -2.39 5.63 -33.58
CA ALA A 303 -1.30 4.73 -33.97
C ALA A 303 -1.14 4.91 -35.47
N ASP A 304 -0.08 5.62 -35.89
CA ASP A 304 0.45 5.60 -37.23
C ASP A 304 1.34 4.38 -37.40
#